data_ad0acb23881912f7ab09f97563496b2c
#
_entry.id   ad0acb23881912f7ab09f97563496b2c
#
_cell.length_a   1.000
_cell.length_b   1.000
_cell.length_c   1.000
_cell.angle_alpha   90.00
_cell.angle_beta   90.00
_cell.angle_gamma   90.00
#
_symmetry.space_group_name_H-M   'P 1'
#
loop_
_entity.id
_entity.type
_entity.pdbx_description
1 polymer ?
#
loop_
_entity_poly.entity_id
_entity_poly.type
_entity_poly.pdbx_seq_one_letter_code
_entity_poly.pdbx_strand_id
1 'polypeptide(L)'
;MRNIGQVFPVMFFLVAALISLTTMTRMVEEERTQIGTLKALGYGKAAIASKYLCYALFATLGGSLAGIAFGEKFLPFVIVTAYRIMYHHMTNIELPYNMKYALIATGAALASTMLATLAACYRELAATPAVLMRPPAPKEGKRVLLERIPFIWKHLSFSWKSTVRNLFRYKKRFFMTVFGIGGCMALMLVGYGLRDSISNIGHLQYQQLQLYDAMVILDTGAEEESKEELLQTVGNNGKVANYTEALMQKETVRREKKSWNVYLMVPEKLEEIDDFLVFRDRQTGENYQLNDGGAIITEKIASLMGVKTGDMLVLEDEKLGEIEVPIAAVTENYLSHYIYMTPDLYEKCTGKVPEYNEIMFRAEDGTDTTALEALGQGFLNEDAALSISYTT
;
A
#
# COMPACT_ATOMS: atom_id res chain seq x y z
N MET A 1 0.81 6.04 3.40
CA MET A 1 0.27 6.29 2.03
C MET A 1 1.19 7.18 1.18
N ARG A 2 1.62 8.38 1.63
CA ARG A 2 2.43 9.32 0.84
C ARG A 2 3.74 8.72 0.30
N ASN A 3 4.45 7.90 1.07
CA ASN A 3 5.73 7.30 0.66
C ASN A 3 5.55 6.23 -0.43
N ILE A 4 4.47 5.45 -0.39
CA ILE A 4 4.16 4.45 -1.41
C ILE A 4 3.89 5.15 -2.75
N GLY A 5 3.10 6.23 -2.75
CA GLY A 5 2.79 7.01 -3.95
C GLY A 5 4.01 7.67 -4.60
N GLN A 6 5.13 7.84 -3.89
CA GLN A 6 6.37 8.39 -4.44
C GLN A 6 7.32 7.30 -4.98
N VAL A 7 7.35 6.12 -4.37
CA VAL A 7 8.25 5.03 -4.76
C VAL A 7 7.81 4.36 -6.07
N PHE A 8 6.51 4.13 -6.25
CA PHE A 8 5.98 3.47 -7.45
C PHE A 8 6.36 4.17 -8.76
N PRO A 9 6.13 5.48 -8.96
CA PRO A 9 6.53 6.16 -10.18
C PRO A 9 8.03 6.04 -10.48
N VAL A 10 8.89 6.14 -9.47
CA VAL A 10 10.35 5.99 -9.65
C VAL A 10 10.71 4.59 -10.15
N MET A 11 10.11 3.55 -9.57
CA MET A 11 10.30 2.16 -10.02
C MET A 11 9.85 1.97 -11.47
N PHE A 12 8.67 2.48 -11.84
CA PHE A 12 8.17 2.40 -13.22
C PHE A 12 9.11 3.11 -14.22
N PHE A 13 9.59 4.31 -13.90
CA PHE A 13 10.53 5.03 -14.77
C PHE A 13 11.88 4.32 -14.90
N LEU A 14 12.40 3.73 -13.83
CA LEU A 14 13.64 2.92 -13.88
C LEU A 14 13.47 1.70 -14.80
N VAL A 15 12.37 0.97 -14.67
CA VAL A 15 12.08 -0.19 -15.52
C VAL A 15 11.89 0.26 -16.98
N ALA A 16 11.13 1.33 -17.23
CA ALA A 16 10.94 1.88 -18.57
C ALA A 16 12.26 2.33 -19.21
N ALA A 17 13.13 3.01 -18.47
CA ALA A 17 14.44 3.41 -18.93
C ALA A 17 15.32 2.20 -19.29
N LEU A 18 15.29 1.15 -18.45
CA LEU A 18 16.06 -0.07 -18.68
C LEU A 18 15.58 -0.84 -19.94
N ILE A 19 14.25 -0.95 -20.10
CA ILE A 19 13.65 -1.59 -21.29
C ILE A 19 13.99 -0.76 -22.54
N SER A 20 13.85 0.57 -22.50
CA SER A 20 14.19 1.46 -23.59
C SER A 20 15.67 1.34 -23.96
N LEU A 21 16.57 1.35 -22.97
CA LEU A 21 18.00 1.17 -23.20
C LEU A 21 18.30 -0.18 -23.86
N THR A 22 17.66 -1.24 -23.42
CA THR A 22 17.85 -2.60 -23.98
C THR A 22 17.38 -2.65 -25.43
N THR A 23 16.18 -2.15 -25.70
CA THR A 23 15.56 -2.15 -27.03
C THR A 23 16.35 -1.29 -28.01
N MET A 24 16.71 -0.06 -27.61
CA MET A 24 17.48 0.84 -28.46
C MET A 24 18.90 0.33 -28.70
N THR A 25 19.56 -0.25 -27.70
CA THR A 25 20.89 -0.87 -27.91
C THR A 25 20.81 -2.00 -28.92
N ARG A 26 19.79 -2.84 -28.82
CA ARG A 26 19.58 -3.94 -29.77
C ARG A 26 19.29 -3.44 -31.17
N MET A 27 18.39 -2.48 -31.33
CA MET A 27 18.04 -1.86 -32.61
C MET A 27 19.25 -1.23 -33.29
N VAL A 28 20.05 -0.48 -32.55
CA VAL A 28 21.28 0.15 -33.08
C VAL A 28 22.34 -0.90 -33.43
N GLU A 29 22.50 -1.96 -32.63
CA GLU A 29 23.40 -3.07 -32.92
C GLU A 29 22.97 -3.86 -34.18
N GLU A 30 21.70 -4.07 -34.42
CA GLU A 30 21.16 -4.77 -35.59
C GLU A 30 21.34 -3.93 -36.89
N GLU A 31 21.16 -2.61 -36.79
CA GLU A 31 21.33 -1.70 -37.94
C GLU A 31 22.77 -1.19 -38.13
N ARG A 32 23.75 -1.79 -37.47
CA ARG A 32 25.16 -1.34 -37.48
C ARG A 32 25.76 -1.18 -38.86
N THR A 33 25.45 -2.08 -39.79
CA THR A 33 25.93 -2.02 -41.18
C THR A 33 25.37 -0.81 -41.93
N GLN A 34 24.08 -0.49 -41.76
CA GLN A 34 23.45 0.69 -42.35
C GLN A 34 24.06 1.98 -41.78
N ILE A 35 24.30 2.03 -40.46
CA ILE A 35 25.00 3.15 -39.85
C ILE A 35 26.38 3.34 -40.44
N GLY A 36 27.11 2.26 -40.68
CA GLY A 36 28.43 2.27 -41.33
C GLY A 36 28.36 2.83 -42.74
N THR A 37 27.39 2.39 -43.55
CA THR A 37 27.17 2.86 -44.93
C THR A 37 26.83 4.35 -44.95
N LEU A 38 25.91 4.84 -44.12
CA LEU A 38 25.54 6.25 -44.04
C LEU A 38 26.75 7.13 -43.65
N LYS A 39 27.57 6.66 -42.70
CA LYS A 39 28.80 7.36 -42.32
C LYS A 39 29.83 7.38 -43.44
N ALA A 40 29.96 6.30 -44.24
CA ALA A 40 30.85 6.25 -45.39
C ALA A 40 30.39 7.21 -46.51
N LEU A 41 29.07 7.42 -46.64
CA LEU A 41 28.48 8.41 -47.57
C LEU A 41 28.58 9.85 -47.07
N GLY A 42 29.17 10.10 -45.89
CA GLY A 42 29.42 11.45 -45.37
C GLY A 42 28.31 11.99 -44.45
N TYR A 43 27.31 11.22 -44.10
CA TYR A 43 26.29 11.68 -43.15
C TYR A 43 26.88 11.93 -41.77
N GLY A 44 26.53 13.06 -41.14
CA GLY A 44 26.97 13.43 -39.81
C GLY A 44 26.38 12.55 -38.72
N LYS A 45 27.09 12.40 -37.61
CA LYS A 45 26.63 11.59 -36.45
C LYS A 45 25.25 12.01 -35.95
N ALA A 46 24.96 13.33 -35.92
CA ALA A 46 23.69 13.87 -35.50
C ALA A 46 22.53 13.48 -36.45
N ALA A 47 22.77 13.52 -37.76
CA ALA A 47 21.79 13.12 -38.76
C ALA A 47 21.43 11.62 -38.66
N ILE A 48 22.41 10.77 -38.37
CA ILE A 48 22.16 9.33 -38.17
C ILE A 48 21.44 9.08 -36.85
N ALA A 49 21.86 9.77 -35.77
CA ALA A 49 21.20 9.63 -34.45
C ALA A 49 19.76 10.12 -34.49
N SER A 50 19.43 11.14 -35.30
CA SER A 50 18.06 11.70 -35.37
C SER A 50 17.00 10.66 -35.74
N LYS A 51 17.31 9.66 -36.57
CA LYS A 51 16.43 8.54 -36.91
C LYS A 51 15.96 7.81 -35.65
N TYR A 52 16.90 7.44 -34.78
CA TYR A 52 16.62 6.70 -33.56
C TYR A 52 15.96 7.57 -32.49
N LEU A 53 16.37 8.84 -32.41
CA LEU A 53 15.76 9.81 -31.50
C LEU A 53 14.33 10.13 -31.90
N CYS A 54 14.02 10.32 -33.18
CA CYS A 54 12.65 10.51 -33.65
C CYS A 54 11.78 9.28 -33.35
N TYR A 55 12.30 8.08 -33.58
CA TYR A 55 11.59 6.86 -33.25
C TYR A 55 11.24 6.81 -31.74
N ALA A 56 12.23 7.04 -30.87
CA ALA A 56 12.04 7.06 -29.43
C ALA A 56 11.07 8.18 -29.00
N LEU A 57 11.16 9.35 -29.62
CA LEU A 57 10.27 10.49 -29.37
C LEU A 57 8.82 10.14 -29.68
N PHE A 58 8.54 9.68 -30.89
CA PHE A 58 7.17 9.36 -31.32
C PHE A 58 6.60 8.19 -30.52
N ALA A 59 7.40 7.15 -30.24
CA ALA A 59 6.96 6.03 -29.42
C ALA A 59 6.62 6.47 -27.99
N THR A 60 7.43 7.34 -27.39
CA THR A 60 7.20 7.84 -26.03
C THR A 60 6.02 8.81 -25.98
N LEU A 61 5.87 9.71 -26.94
CA LEU A 61 4.72 10.62 -27.02
C LEU A 61 3.42 9.85 -27.22
N GLY A 62 3.40 8.90 -28.15
CA GLY A 62 2.22 8.04 -28.37
C GLY A 62 1.84 7.24 -27.12
N GLY A 63 2.85 6.63 -26.47
CA GLY A 63 2.65 5.93 -25.18
C GLY A 63 2.18 6.85 -24.05
N SER A 64 2.71 8.08 -23.97
CA SER A 64 2.28 9.07 -22.97
C SER A 64 0.84 9.53 -23.19
N LEU A 65 0.45 9.82 -24.43
CA LEU A 65 -0.92 10.19 -24.76
C LEU A 65 -1.92 9.08 -24.39
N ALA A 66 -1.61 7.85 -24.78
CA ALA A 66 -2.42 6.70 -24.41
C ALA A 66 -2.46 6.49 -22.88
N GLY A 67 -1.30 6.64 -22.21
CA GLY A 67 -1.17 6.53 -20.77
C GLY A 67 -1.97 7.59 -20.00
N ILE A 68 -1.97 8.83 -20.45
CA ILE A 68 -2.78 9.92 -19.86
C ILE A 68 -4.26 9.65 -20.09
N ALA A 69 -4.66 9.35 -21.32
CA ALA A 69 -6.07 9.12 -21.67
C ALA A 69 -6.68 7.98 -20.86
N PHE A 70 -5.93 6.89 -20.67
CA PHE A 70 -6.39 5.72 -19.93
C PHE A 70 -6.15 5.84 -18.42
N GLY A 71 -4.95 6.26 -18.03
CA GLY A 71 -4.51 6.26 -16.62
C GLY A 71 -5.25 7.28 -15.77
N GLU A 72 -5.47 8.50 -16.26
CA GLU A 72 -6.17 9.56 -15.51
C GLU A 72 -7.69 9.38 -15.41
N LYS A 73 -8.27 8.47 -16.17
CA LYS A 73 -9.70 8.12 -16.07
C LYS A 73 -9.95 6.78 -15.43
N PHE A 74 -9.25 5.75 -15.91
CA PHE A 74 -9.50 4.38 -15.48
C PHE A 74 -9.07 4.13 -14.02
N LEU A 75 -7.85 4.53 -13.63
CA LEU A 75 -7.36 4.29 -12.28
C LEU A 75 -8.18 5.05 -11.20
N PRO A 76 -8.44 6.37 -11.33
CA PRO A 76 -9.29 7.05 -10.39
C PRO A 76 -10.71 6.51 -10.35
N PHE A 77 -11.29 6.09 -11.50
CA PHE A 77 -12.61 5.47 -11.54
C PHE A 77 -12.65 4.17 -10.72
N VAL A 78 -11.65 3.29 -10.87
CA VAL A 78 -11.56 2.05 -10.07
C VAL A 78 -11.44 2.37 -8.57
N ILE A 79 -10.58 3.33 -8.21
CA ILE A 79 -10.39 3.74 -6.81
C ILE A 79 -11.68 4.31 -6.24
N VAL A 80 -12.34 5.25 -6.94
CA VAL A 80 -13.61 5.85 -6.49
C VAL A 80 -14.70 4.80 -6.35
N THR A 81 -14.79 3.85 -7.30
CA THR A 81 -15.77 2.76 -7.22
C THR A 81 -15.52 1.87 -6.00
N ALA A 82 -14.26 1.56 -5.68
CA ALA A 82 -13.92 0.82 -4.48
C ALA A 82 -14.28 1.59 -3.19
N TYR A 83 -14.04 2.91 -3.16
CA TYR A 83 -14.41 3.74 -2.00
C TYR A 83 -15.92 3.98 -1.88
N ARG A 84 -16.70 3.92 -2.97
CA ARG A 84 -18.17 4.00 -2.92
C ARG A 84 -18.81 2.88 -2.09
N ILE A 85 -18.16 1.73 -1.99
CA ILE A 85 -18.63 0.63 -1.14
C ILE A 85 -18.63 1.05 0.34
N MET A 86 -17.66 1.89 0.75
CA MET A 86 -17.53 2.37 2.14
C MET A 86 -18.31 3.66 2.42
N TYR A 87 -18.62 4.48 1.39
CA TYR A 87 -19.22 5.80 1.54
C TYR A 87 -20.45 5.96 0.61
N HIS A 88 -21.63 5.63 1.11
CA HIS A 88 -22.89 5.67 0.34
C HIS A 88 -23.30 7.06 -0.21
N HIS A 89 -22.77 8.14 0.36
CA HIS A 89 -23.14 9.52 -0.01
C HIS A 89 -22.30 10.14 -1.13
N MET A 90 -21.40 9.41 -1.77
CA MET A 90 -20.60 9.93 -2.88
C MET A 90 -21.35 9.86 -4.21
N THR A 91 -22.25 10.81 -4.49
CA THR A 91 -23.14 10.75 -5.65
C THR A 91 -22.51 11.19 -6.96
N ASN A 92 -21.64 12.20 -7.00
CA ASN A 92 -21.00 12.68 -8.24
C ASN A 92 -19.58 13.17 -7.99
N ILE A 93 -18.59 12.29 -8.23
CA ILE A 93 -17.19 12.68 -8.19
C ILE A 93 -16.72 12.99 -9.61
N GLU A 94 -16.44 14.24 -9.88
CA GLU A 94 -15.78 14.64 -11.11
C GLU A 94 -14.31 14.23 -11.05
N LEU A 95 -13.83 13.55 -12.10
CA LEU A 95 -12.45 13.14 -12.28
C LEU A 95 -11.77 14.04 -13.32
N PRO A 96 -11.31 15.25 -12.95
CA PRO A 96 -10.65 16.15 -13.88
C PRO A 96 -9.27 15.61 -14.27
N TYR A 97 -8.83 15.90 -15.51
CA TYR A 97 -7.45 15.64 -15.92
C TYR A 97 -6.48 16.57 -15.20
N ASN A 98 -5.45 16.00 -14.59
CA ASN A 98 -4.42 16.80 -13.92
C ASN A 98 -3.22 17.06 -14.86
N MET A 99 -3.34 18.08 -15.71
CA MET A 99 -2.33 18.43 -16.71
C MET A 99 -0.93 18.68 -16.14
N LYS A 100 -0.82 19.12 -14.88
CA LYS A 100 0.49 19.34 -14.23
C LYS A 100 1.25 18.03 -14.05
N TYR A 101 0.58 17.00 -13.49
CA TYR A 101 1.21 15.69 -13.30
C TYR A 101 1.39 14.94 -14.63
N ALA A 102 0.46 15.08 -15.57
CA ALA A 102 0.59 14.55 -16.92
C ALA A 102 1.85 15.08 -17.64
N LEU A 103 2.09 16.40 -17.59
CA LEU A 103 3.28 17.00 -18.17
C LEU A 103 4.58 16.57 -17.48
N ILE A 104 4.58 16.50 -16.14
CA ILE A 104 5.75 16.03 -15.38
C ILE A 104 6.08 14.57 -15.74
N ALA A 105 5.06 13.69 -15.77
CA ALA A 105 5.23 12.28 -16.11
C ALA A 105 5.74 12.10 -17.56
N THR A 106 5.13 12.82 -18.51
CA THR A 106 5.56 12.80 -19.92
C THR A 106 6.99 13.31 -20.08
N GLY A 107 7.34 14.41 -19.40
CA GLY A 107 8.68 14.97 -19.39
C GLY A 107 9.72 13.99 -18.82
N ALA A 108 9.40 13.31 -17.72
CA ALA A 108 10.27 12.29 -17.13
C ALA A 108 10.42 11.06 -18.05
N ALA A 109 9.33 10.61 -18.68
CA ALA A 109 9.37 9.52 -19.65
C ALA A 109 10.23 9.88 -20.87
N LEU A 110 10.03 11.08 -21.44
CA LEU A 110 10.84 11.58 -22.55
C LEU A 110 12.32 11.68 -22.16
N ALA A 111 12.63 12.27 -21.02
CA ALA A 111 14.01 12.40 -20.56
C ALA A 111 14.68 11.03 -20.42
N SER A 112 14.01 10.06 -19.76
CA SER A 112 14.56 8.72 -19.55
C SER A 112 14.80 7.97 -20.88
N THR A 113 13.83 7.99 -21.81
CA THR A 113 13.94 7.30 -23.10
C THR A 113 14.93 7.97 -24.04
N MET A 114 14.96 9.31 -24.09
CA MET A 114 15.94 10.05 -24.90
C MET A 114 17.37 9.84 -24.41
N LEU A 115 17.60 9.91 -23.09
CA LEU A 115 18.93 9.64 -22.51
C LEU A 115 19.37 8.19 -22.78
N ALA A 116 18.46 7.22 -22.64
CA ALA A 116 18.74 5.83 -22.96
C ALA A 116 19.10 5.64 -24.44
N THR A 117 18.36 6.28 -25.36
CA THR A 117 18.61 6.23 -26.80
C THR A 117 19.93 6.88 -27.18
N LEU A 118 20.23 8.05 -26.61
CA LEU A 118 21.52 8.72 -26.81
C LEU A 118 22.68 7.85 -26.33
N ALA A 119 22.57 7.25 -25.16
CA ALA A 119 23.58 6.34 -24.61
C ALA A 119 23.79 5.10 -25.48
N ALA A 120 22.72 4.56 -26.08
CA ALA A 120 22.79 3.43 -27.00
C ALA A 120 23.48 3.83 -28.32
N CYS A 121 23.10 4.98 -28.89
CA CYS A 121 23.66 5.49 -30.17
C CYS A 121 25.11 5.93 -30.04
N TYR A 122 25.48 6.60 -28.95
CA TYR A 122 26.80 7.22 -28.79
C TYR A 122 27.94 6.25 -29.03
N ARG A 123 27.83 5.04 -28.53
CA ARG A 123 28.87 4.01 -28.66
C ARG A 123 29.09 3.56 -30.09
N GLU A 124 28.03 3.26 -30.83
CA GLU A 124 28.13 2.80 -32.23
C GLU A 124 28.46 3.97 -33.18
N LEU A 125 27.95 5.15 -32.92
CA LEU A 125 28.29 6.34 -33.70
C LEU A 125 29.72 6.84 -33.46
N ALA A 126 30.41 6.43 -32.42
CA ALA A 126 31.83 6.70 -32.21
C ALA A 126 32.75 5.83 -33.10
N ALA A 127 32.30 4.63 -33.49
CA ALA A 127 33.10 3.70 -34.29
C ALA A 127 33.30 4.20 -35.74
N THR A 128 34.41 3.81 -36.37
CA THR A 128 34.70 4.15 -37.77
C THR A 128 33.83 3.35 -38.74
N PRO A 129 33.51 3.86 -39.97
CA PRO A 129 32.70 3.16 -40.97
C PRO A 129 33.19 1.74 -41.25
N ALA A 130 34.48 1.58 -41.43
CA ALA A 130 35.11 0.28 -41.74
C ALA A 130 34.91 -0.76 -40.66
N VAL A 131 34.87 -0.34 -39.38
CA VAL A 131 34.58 -1.22 -38.22
C VAL A 131 33.09 -1.56 -38.11
N LEU A 132 32.23 -0.64 -38.50
CA LEU A 132 30.77 -0.85 -38.48
C LEU A 132 30.29 -1.80 -39.55
N MET A 133 30.90 -1.77 -40.74
CA MET A 133 30.55 -2.61 -41.88
C MET A 133 31.08 -4.05 -41.76
N ARG A 134 32.06 -4.29 -40.88
CA ARG A 134 32.58 -5.63 -40.64
C ARG A 134 31.76 -6.34 -39.53
N PRO A 135 31.53 -7.65 -39.67
CA PRO A 135 30.97 -8.42 -38.55
C PRO A 135 31.84 -8.23 -37.28
N PRO A 136 31.22 -8.02 -36.12
CA PRO A 136 31.98 -7.82 -34.91
C PRO A 136 32.80 -9.07 -34.60
N ALA A 137 34.10 -8.88 -34.39
CA ALA A 137 34.99 -9.97 -34.00
C ALA A 137 34.46 -10.62 -32.67
N PRO A 138 34.49 -11.94 -32.55
CA PRO A 138 34.15 -12.60 -31.35
C PRO A 138 35.00 -12.07 -30.20
N LYS A 139 34.35 -11.67 -29.09
CA LYS A 139 35.11 -11.22 -27.92
C LYS A 139 35.92 -12.38 -27.38
N GLU A 140 37.16 -12.09 -27.00
CA GLU A 140 38.04 -13.07 -26.35
C GLU A 140 37.37 -13.64 -25.08
N GLY A 141 37.41 -14.96 -24.96
CA GLY A 141 36.86 -15.66 -23.79
C GLY A 141 37.79 -15.51 -22.59
N LYS A 142 37.35 -14.77 -21.56
CA LYS A 142 38.04 -14.75 -20.27
C LYS A 142 37.57 -15.92 -19.41
N ARG A 143 38.46 -16.46 -18.54
CA ARG A 143 38.08 -17.50 -17.58
C ARG A 143 36.93 -17.03 -16.72
N VAL A 144 35.93 -17.90 -16.56
CA VAL A 144 34.71 -17.61 -15.79
C VAL A 144 34.96 -17.99 -14.31
N LEU A 145 34.30 -17.26 -13.40
CA LEU A 145 34.39 -17.54 -11.96
C LEU A 145 34.06 -19.01 -11.61
N LEU A 146 33.06 -19.59 -12.31
CA LEU A 146 32.70 -21.02 -12.13
C LEU A 146 33.84 -21.97 -12.52
N GLU A 147 34.77 -21.60 -13.42
CA GLU A 147 35.94 -22.40 -13.77
C GLU A 147 36.95 -22.49 -12.62
N ARG A 148 36.86 -21.55 -11.66
CA ARG A 148 37.74 -21.58 -10.46
C ARG A 148 37.25 -22.57 -9.41
N ILE A 149 36.03 -23.10 -9.55
CA ILE A 149 35.46 -24.09 -8.64
C ILE A 149 35.49 -25.45 -9.35
N PRO A 150 36.56 -26.23 -9.21
CA PRO A 150 36.79 -27.46 -10.00
C PRO A 150 35.74 -28.53 -9.71
N PHE A 151 35.19 -28.56 -8.51
CA PHE A 151 34.13 -29.51 -8.13
C PHE A 151 32.87 -29.35 -8.98
N ILE A 152 32.35 -28.11 -9.19
CA ILE A 152 31.17 -27.86 -10.00
C ILE A 152 31.52 -27.98 -11.48
N TRP A 153 32.68 -27.43 -11.90
CA TRP A 153 33.04 -27.36 -13.30
C TRP A 153 33.28 -28.73 -13.94
N LYS A 154 33.81 -29.70 -13.20
CA LYS A 154 34.06 -31.08 -13.70
C LYS A 154 32.74 -31.82 -14.01
N HIS A 155 31.70 -31.59 -13.22
CA HIS A 155 30.39 -32.27 -13.39
C HIS A 155 29.47 -31.64 -14.44
N LEU A 156 29.81 -30.45 -14.97
CA LEU A 156 29.03 -29.81 -16.03
C LEU A 156 29.31 -30.46 -17.41
N SER A 157 28.24 -30.72 -18.18
CA SER A 157 28.35 -31.14 -19.57
C SER A 157 28.98 -30.04 -20.44
N PHE A 158 29.47 -30.43 -21.63
CA PHE A 158 30.05 -29.49 -22.59
C PHE A 158 29.09 -28.34 -22.94
N SER A 159 27.82 -28.67 -23.13
CA SER A 159 26.77 -27.69 -23.45
C SER A 159 26.65 -26.62 -22.36
N TRP A 160 26.57 -27.03 -21.09
CA TRP A 160 26.53 -26.12 -19.96
C TRP A 160 27.83 -25.27 -19.82
N LYS A 161 28.98 -25.88 -20.03
CA LYS A 161 30.26 -25.15 -20.03
C LYS A 161 30.29 -24.06 -21.11
N SER A 162 29.81 -24.38 -22.31
CA SER A 162 29.69 -23.43 -23.43
C SER A 162 28.70 -22.31 -23.14
N THR A 163 27.53 -22.64 -22.58
CA THR A 163 26.50 -21.67 -22.22
C THR A 163 27.00 -20.67 -21.17
N VAL A 164 27.62 -21.19 -20.09
CA VAL A 164 28.18 -20.34 -19.04
C VAL A 164 29.27 -19.40 -19.59
N ARG A 165 30.17 -19.93 -20.43
CA ARG A 165 31.19 -19.09 -21.09
C ARG A 165 30.58 -18.02 -21.97
N ASN A 166 29.52 -18.31 -22.73
CA ASN A 166 28.83 -17.33 -23.55
C ASN A 166 28.10 -16.27 -22.73
N LEU A 167 27.42 -16.63 -21.64
CA LEU A 167 26.79 -15.69 -20.73
C LEU A 167 27.80 -14.66 -20.20
N PHE A 168 28.92 -15.14 -19.71
CA PHE A 168 29.96 -14.25 -19.18
C PHE A 168 30.75 -13.49 -20.25
N ARG A 169 30.77 -13.97 -21.51
CA ARG A 169 31.32 -13.24 -22.65
C ARG A 169 30.50 -12.01 -23.00
N TYR A 170 29.17 -12.12 -22.92
CA TYR A 170 28.22 -11.06 -23.25
C TYR A 170 27.51 -10.51 -22.01
N LYS A 171 28.23 -10.28 -20.93
CA LYS A 171 27.71 -9.86 -19.61
C LYS A 171 26.69 -8.71 -19.71
N LYS A 172 27.00 -7.66 -20.51
CA LYS A 172 26.11 -6.50 -20.64
C LYS A 172 24.72 -6.91 -21.12
N ARG A 173 24.64 -7.71 -22.21
CA ARG A 173 23.37 -8.19 -22.75
C ARG A 173 22.64 -9.10 -21.77
N PHE A 174 23.37 -9.99 -21.11
CA PHE A 174 22.82 -10.87 -20.08
C PHE A 174 22.17 -10.08 -18.93
N PHE A 175 22.94 -9.15 -18.32
CA PHE A 175 22.39 -8.35 -17.22
C PHE A 175 21.24 -7.44 -17.65
N MET A 176 21.30 -6.82 -18.82
CA MET A 176 20.20 -6.01 -19.34
C MET A 176 18.91 -6.83 -19.48
N THR A 177 19.03 -8.06 -20.01
CA THR A 177 17.86 -8.96 -20.15
C THR A 177 17.33 -9.40 -18.78
N VAL A 178 18.21 -9.83 -17.87
CA VAL A 178 17.82 -10.27 -16.52
C VAL A 178 17.17 -9.14 -15.75
N PHE A 179 17.75 -7.95 -15.72
CA PHE A 179 17.17 -6.81 -15.03
C PHE A 179 15.88 -6.30 -15.69
N GLY A 180 15.78 -6.37 -17.03
CA GLY A 180 14.55 -6.00 -17.73
C GLY A 180 13.40 -6.92 -17.38
N ILE A 181 13.57 -8.23 -17.53
CA ILE A 181 12.55 -9.22 -17.19
C ILE A 181 12.29 -9.24 -15.68
N GLY A 182 13.36 -9.24 -14.87
CA GLY A 182 13.27 -9.23 -13.41
C GLY A 182 12.57 -8.00 -12.87
N GLY A 183 12.79 -6.82 -13.49
CA GLY A 183 12.11 -5.58 -13.14
C GLY A 183 10.59 -5.66 -13.39
N CYS A 184 10.18 -6.20 -14.55
CA CYS A 184 8.76 -6.40 -14.83
C CYS A 184 8.12 -7.40 -13.86
N MET A 185 8.80 -8.52 -13.57
CA MET A 185 8.33 -9.50 -12.59
C MET A 185 8.25 -8.92 -11.18
N ALA A 186 9.23 -8.11 -10.77
CA ALA A 186 9.21 -7.43 -9.48
C ALA A 186 7.99 -6.50 -9.35
N LEU A 187 7.66 -5.73 -10.39
CA LEU A 187 6.46 -4.89 -10.39
C LEU A 187 5.17 -5.70 -10.27
N MET A 188 5.07 -6.84 -10.98
CA MET A 188 3.92 -7.74 -10.84
C MET A 188 3.80 -8.30 -9.42
N LEU A 189 4.91 -8.80 -8.85
CA LEU A 189 4.93 -9.33 -7.49
C LEU A 189 4.54 -8.28 -6.45
N VAL A 190 5.03 -7.04 -6.60
CA VAL A 190 4.64 -5.93 -5.71
C VAL A 190 3.15 -5.63 -5.87
N GLY A 191 2.62 -5.60 -7.10
CA GLY A 191 1.20 -5.35 -7.36
C GLY A 191 0.29 -6.41 -6.74
N TYR A 192 0.56 -7.68 -6.98
CA TYR A 192 -0.20 -8.78 -6.38
C TYR A 192 -0.01 -8.87 -4.87
N GLY A 193 1.21 -8.71 -4.37
CA GLY A 193 1.48 -8.72 -2.93
C GLY A 193 0.77 -7.58 -2.18
N LEU A 194 0.69 -6.39 -2.80
CA LEU A 194 -0.07 -5.28 -2.22
C LEU A 194 -1.58 -5.57 -2.23
N ARG A 195 -2.11 -6.11 -3.34
CA ARG A 195 -3.51 -6.54 -3.43
C ARG A 195 -3.85 -7.55 -2.34
N ASP A 196 -3.05 -8.61 -2.22
CA ASP A 196 -3.28 -9.67 -1.24
C ASP A 196 -3.18 -9.14 0.20
N SER A 197 -2.20 -8.25 0.45
CA SER A 197 -2.06 -7.59 1.76
C SER A 197 -3.29 -6.74 2.10
N ILE A 198 -3.80 -5.92 1.17
CA ILE A 198 -4.98 -5.08 1.39
C ILE A 198 -6.24 -5.95 1.59
N SER A 199 -6.42 -6.98 0.77
CA SER A 199 -7.56 -7.90 0.90
C SER A 199 -7.54 -8.64 2.23
N ASN A 200 -6.37 -9.05 2.69
CA ASN A 200 -6.23 -9.79 3.94
C ASN A 200 -6.38 -8.92 5.19
N ILE A 201 -6.12 -7.60 5.07
CA ILE A 201 -6.33 -6.64 6.18
C ILE A 201 -7.78 -6.64 6.64
N GLY A 202 -8.75 -6.57 5.72
CA GLY A 202 -10.17 -6.60 6.04
C GLY A 202 -10.55 -7.87 6.81
N HIS A 203 -10.12 -9.02 6.30
CA HIS A 203 -10.35 -10.30 6.96
C HIS A 203 -9.74 -10.38 8.38
N LEU A 204 -8.47 -9.95 8.54
CA LEU A 204 -7.82 -9.96 9.84
C LEU A 204 -8.49 -8.98 10.81
N GLN A 205 -8.79 -7.77 10.36
CA GLN A 205 -9.36 -6.73 11.19
C GLN A 205 -10.77 -7.07 11.67
N TYR A 206 -11.67 -7.45 10.75
CA TYR A 206 -13.10 -7.59 11.03
C TYR A 206 -13.60 -9.00 11.27
N GLN A 207 -12.75 -10.02 11.06
CA GLN A 207 -13.13 -11.40 11.34
C GLN A 207 -12.28 -12.06 12.45
N GLN A 208 -11.18 -11.40 12.87
CA GLN A 208 -10.29 -11.96 13.88
C GLN A 208 -9.99 -11.01 15.05
N LEU A 209 -10.09 -9.70 14.86
CA LEU A 209 -9.76 -8.72 15.90
C LEU A 209 -10.97 -7.92 16.38
N GLN A 210 -11.78 -7.40 15.47
CA GLN A 210 -13.03 -6.71 15.75
C GLN A 210 -14.18 -7.59 15.28
N LEU A 211 -14.80 -8.29 16.21
CA LEU A 211 -15.78 -9.35 15.94
C LEU A 211 -17.23 -8.85 15.92
N TYR A 212 -17.47 -7.59 16.27
CA TYR A 212 -18.80 -6.99 16.18
C TYR A 212 -19.17 -6.71 14.72
N ASP A 213 -20.44 -6.86 14.38
CA ASP A 213 -20.93 -6.66 13.01
C ASP A 213 -21.26 -5.21 12.71
N ALA A 214 -21.71 -4.47 13.70
CA ALA A 214 -21.96 -3.04 13.58
C ALA A 214 -21.89 -2.31 14.92
N MET A 215 -21.84 -0.99 14.82
CA MET A 215 -21.77 -0.06 15.94
C MET A 215 -22.78 1.07 15.72
N VAL A 216 -23.70 1.26 16.63
CA VAL A 216 -24.64 2.39 16.65
C VAL A 216 -24.02 3.52 17.44
N ILE A 217 -23.89 4.67 16.83
CA ILE A 217 -23.40 5.89 17.47
C ILE A 217 -24.60 6.62 18.04
N LEU A 218 -24.56 6.91 19.35
CA LEU A 218 -25.61 7.59 20.06
C LEU A 218 -25.53 9.11 19.88
N ASP A 219 -26.69 9.76 19.86
CA ASP A 219 -26.73 11.21 19.99
C ASP A 219 -26.44 11.60 21.44
N THR A 220 -25.33 12.28 21.66
CA THR A 220 -24.94 12.78 22.99
C THR A 220 -25.93 13.79 23.57
N GLY A 221 -26.77 14.41 22.73
CA GLY A 221 -27.80 15.34 23.13
C GLY A 221 -29.17 14.69 23.42
N ALA A 222 -29.34 13.38 23.14
CA ALA A 222 -30.58 12.67 23.38
C ALA A 222 -30.88 12.52 24.89
N GLU A 223 -32.18 12.47 25.23
CA GLU A 223 -32.61 12.22 26.58
C GLU A 223 -32.25 10.79 27.03
N GLU A 224 -31.91 10.61 28.29
CA GLU A 224 -31.52 9.29 28.84
C GLU A 224 -32.61 8.22 28.62
N GLU A 225 -33.89 8.61 28.69
CA GLU A 225 -35.05 7.74 28.43
C GLU A 225 -35.00 7.18 27.00
N SER A 226 -34.68 8.03 26.00
CA SER A 226 -34.53 7.60 24.60
C SER A 226 -33.34 6.68 24.38
N LYS A 227 -32.24 6.87 25.10
CA LYS A 227 -31.08 5.96 25.05
C LYS A 227 -31.43 4.59 25.64
N GLU A 228 -32.14 4.56 26.78
CA GLU A 228 -32.62 3.31 27.40
C GLU A 228 -33.62 2.57 26.50
N GLU A 229 -34.53 3.28 25.81
CA GLU A 229 -35.42 2.70 24.81
C GLU A 229 -34.66 2.04 23.65
N LEU A 230 -33.65 2.71 23.11
CA LEU A 230 -32.80 2.16 22.06
C LEU A 230 -32.06 0.91 22.55
N LEU A 231 -31.47 0.95 23.74
CA LEU A 231 -30.82 -0.23 24.36
C LEU A 231 -31.77 -1.41 24.51
N GLN A 232 -33.01 -1.16 24.95
CA GLN A 232 -34.05 -2.20 25.06
C GLN A 232 -34.44 -2.73 23.66
N THR A 233 -34.52 -1.82 22.65
CA THR A 233 -34.83 -2.22 21.28
C THR A 233 -33.71 -3.11 20.71
N VAL A 234 -32.43 -2.79 20.95
CA VAL A 234 -31.30 -3.61 20.54
C VAL A 234 -31.30 -4.94 21.30
N GLY A 235 -31.43 -4.92 22.63
CA GLY A 235 -31.33 -6.11 23.47
C GLY A 235 -32.50 -7.09 23.31
N ASN A 236 -33.69 -6.60 22.98
CA ASN A 236 -34.88 -7.45 22.78
C ASN A 236 -35.03 -7.91 21.29
N ASN A 237 -34.12 -7.48 20.40
CA ASN A 237 -34.21 -7.88 19.02
C ASN A 237 -33.68 -9.29 18.80
N GLY A 238 -34.54 -10.22 18.43
CA GLY A 238 -34.18 -11.63 18.22
C GLY A 238 -33.18 -11.90 17.09
N LYS A 239 -32.66 -10.87 16.41
CA LYS A 239 -31.57 -10.96 15.41
C LYS A 239 -30.23 -10.49 15.96
N VAL A 240 -30.19 -9.96 17.17
CA VAL A 240 -28.98 -9.56 17.88
C VAL A 240 -28.61 -10.68 18.85
N ALA A 241 -27.41 -11.25 18.63
CA ALA A 241 -26.89 -12.30 19.49
C ALA A 241 -26.32 -11.75 20.79
N ASN A 242 -25.57 -10.67 20.70
CA ASN A 242 -24.97 -10.00 21.86
C ASN A 242 -24.72 -8.51 21.56
N TYR A 243 -24.71 -7.65 22.60
CA TYR A 243 -24.39 -6.25 22.50
C TYR A 243 -23.71 -5.73 23.78
N THR A 244 -22.92 -4.68 23.64
CA THR A 244 -22.29 -3.96 24.75
C THR A 244 -22.19 -2.47 24.40
N GLU A 245 -22.31 -1.64 25.46
CA GLU A 245 -22.02 -0.22 25.28
C GLU A 245 -20.53 0.05 25.35
N ALA A 246 -20.09 1.12 24.71
CA ALA A 246 -18.72 1.60 24.77
C ALA A 246 -18.68 3.13 24.74
N LEU A 247 -17.69 3.69 25.43
CA LEU A 247 -17.26 5.05 25.20
C LEU A 247 -16.23 5.03 24.06
N MET A 248 -16.47 5.80 23.00
CA MET A 248 -15.46 6.05 21.98
C MET A 248 -15.23 7.55 21.85
N GLN A 249 -13.98 7.97 22.12
CA GLN A 249 -13.55 9.35 22.04
C GLN A 249 -12.32 9.45 21.12
N LYS A 250 -12.24 10.57 20.40
CA LYS A 250 -11.10 10.86 19.55
C LYS A 250 -10.13 11.73 20.34
N GLU A 251 -8.97 11.14 20.62
CA GLU A 251 -7.90 11.76 21.37
C GLU A 251 -6.70 12.05 20.47
N THR A 252 -5.77 12.87 20.97
CA THR A 252 -4.54 13.17 20.29
C THR A 252 -3.35 12.69 21.11
N VAL A 253 -2.44 11.95 20.46
CA VAL A 253 -1.12 11.65 21.02
C VAL A 253 -0.06 12.46 20.33
N ARG A 254 0.88 13.01 21.09
CA ARG A 254 1.93 13.86 20.55
C ARG A 254 3.32 13.34 20.87
N ARG A 255 4.21 13.41 19.88
CA ARG A 255 5.64 13.19 20.06
C ARG A 255 6.41 14.26 19.30
N GLU A 256 7.19 15.06 20.01
CA GLU A 256 7.94 16.19 19.46
C GLU A 256 7.01 17.20 18.74
N LYS A 257 7.17 17.35 17.40
CA LYS A 257 6.36 18.25 16.54
C LYS A 257 5.26 17.54 15.76
N LYS A 258 5.04 16.24 16.01
CA LYS A 258 4.05 15.45 15.30
C LYS A 258 2.95 15.00 16.25
N SER A 259 1.71 15.10 15.78
CA SER A 259 0.53 14.61 16.47
C SER A 259 -0.20 13.56 15.64
N TRP A 260 -0.86 12.64 16.31
CA TRP A 260 -1.69 11.60 15.69
C TRP A 260 -3.00 11.48 16.43
N ASN A 261 -4.07 11.31 15.67
CA ASN A 261 -5.38 11.02 16.26
C ASN A 261 -5.46 9.53 16.59
N VAL A 262 -6.01 9.23 17.74
CA VAL A 262 -6.29 7.88 18.23
C VAL A 262 -7.73 7.82 18.73
N TYR A 263 -8.31 6.65 18.70
CA TYR A 263 -9.62 6.41 19.32
C TYR A 263 -9.38 5.74 20.69
N LEU A 264 -9.82 6.42 21.73
CA LEU A 264 -9.92 5.84 23.06
C LEU A 264 -11.24 5.08 23.12
N MET A 265 -11.18 3.78 23.44
CA MET A 265 -12.35 2.93 23.57
C MET A 265 -12.40 2.34 24.99
N VAL A 266 -13.53 2.51 25.63
CA VAL A 266 -13.80 1.98 26.99
C VAL A 266 -15.11 1.19 26.93
N PRO A 267 -15.05 -0.15 26.84
CA PRO A 267 -16.26 -1.00 26.84
C PRO A 267 -16.87 -1.05 28.23
N GLU A 268 -18.20 -1.16 28.32
CA GLU A 268 -18.93 -1.29 29.60
C GLU A 268 -18.69 -2.67 30.22
N LYS A 269 -18.94 -3.75 29.45
CA LYS A 269 -18.89 -5.13 29.94
C LYS A 269 -17.57 -5.80 29.59
N LEU A 270 -16.70 -5.96 30.58
CA LEU A 270 -15.40 -6.60 30.37
C LEU A 270 -15.49 -8.12 30.26
N GLU A 271 -16.49 -8.75 30.89
CA GLU A 271 -16.65 -10.21 30.87
C GLU A 271 -16.98 -10.76 29.48
N GLU A 272 -17.66 -9.97 28.67
CA GLU A 272 -18.10 -10.32 27.31
C GLU A 272 -17.25 -9.69 26.22
N ILE A 273 -16.17 -8.96 26.58
CA ILE A 273 -15.40 -8.17 25.62
C ILE A 273 -14.71 -9.04 24.54
N ASP A 274 -14.36 -10.27 24.90
CA ASP A 274 -13.72 -11.23 23.98
C ASP A 274 -14.66 -11.66 22.83
N ASP A 275 -15.97 -11.47 22.98
CA ASP A 275 -16.95 -11.66 21.91
C ASP A 275 -16.94 -10.53 20.87
N PHE A 276 -16.42 -9.36 21.23
CA PHE A 276 -16.40 -8.17 20.39
C PHE A 276 -15.00 -7.78 19.93
N LEU A 277 -13.98 -7.97 20.79
CA LEU A 277 -12.61 -7.51 20.55
C LEU A 277 -11.61 -8.57 21.00
N VAL A 278 -10.68 -8.90 20.11
CA VAL A 278 -9.57 -9.81 20.43
C VAL A 278 -8.26 -9.00 20.48
N PHE A 279 -7.61 -9.03 21.60
CA PHE A 279 -6.31 -8.41 21.81
C PHE A 279 -5.22 -9.47 21.79
N ARG A 280 -4.31 -9.40 20.82
CA ARG A 280 -3.22 -10.38 20.71
C ARG A 280 -1.92 -9.77 20.23
N ASP A 281 -0.81 -10.40 20.56
CA ASP A 281 0.47 -10.11 19.95
C ASP A 281 0.54 -10.73 18.54
N ARG A 282 0.91 -9.91 17.55
CA ARG A 282 0.96 -10.35 16.14
C ARG A 282 2.03 -11.40 15.86
N GLN A 283 3.13 -11.43 16.64
CA GLN A 283 4.27 -12.30 16.38
C GLN A 283 4.13 -13.63 17.13
N THR A 284 3.70 -13.57 18.38
CA THR A 284 3.57 -14.76 19.24
C THR A 284 2.19 -15.39 19.15
N GLY A 285 1.15 -14.62 18.79
CA GLY A 285 -0.25 -15.04 18.84
C GLY A 285 -0.81 -15.13 20.26
N GLU A 286 -0.09 -14.63 21.26
CA GLU A 286 -0.52 -14.61 22.66
C GLU A 286 -1.66 -13.61 22.84
N ASN A 287 -2.76 -14.04 23.45
CA ASN A 287 -3.90 -13.19 23.74
C ASN A 287 -3.68 -12.40 25.03
N TYR A 288 -4.11 -11.15 25.03
CA TYR A 288 -4.14 -10.28 26.20
C TYR A 288 -5.57 -10.07 26.67
N GLN A 289 -5.73 -9.86 27.97
CA GLN A 289 -7.00 -9.46 28.55
C GLN A 289 -6.92 -8.01 29.01
N LEU A 290 -7.99 -7.26 28.75
CA LEU A 290 -8.14 -5.90 29.23
C LEU A 290 -8.29 -5.91 30.74
N ASN A 291 -7.48 -5.15 31.48
CA ASN A 291 -7.47 -5.10 32.93
C ASN A 291 -7.06 -3.72 33.44
N ASP A 292 -7.24 -3.47 34.75
CA ASP A 292 -6.98 -2.17 35.36
C ASP A 292 -5.50 -1.84 35.57
N GLY A 293 -4.59 -2.75 35.20
CA GLY A 293 -3.16 -2.54 35.28
C GLY A 293 -2.59 -1.59 34.24
N GLY A 294 -3.32 -1.35 33.15
CA GLY A 294 -2.93 -0.43 32.10
C GLY A 294 -3.73 -0.62 30.82
N ALA A 295 -3.59 0.33 29.91
CA ALA A 295 -4.25 0.31 28.61
C ALA A 295 -3.58 -0.66 27.64
N ILE A 296 -4.37 -1.20 26.72
CA ILE A 296 -3.89 -1.93 25.55
C ILE A 296 -3.85 -0.95 24.37
N ILE A 297 -2.70 -0.78 23.75
CA ILE A 297 -2.52 0.14 22.62
C ILE A 297 -2.18 -0.60 21.33
N THR A 298 -2.53 -0.02 20.20
CA THR A 298 -2.23 -0.62 18.89
C THR A 298 -0.75 -0.49 18.52
N GLU A 299 -0.16 -1.52 17.86
CA GLU A 299 1.26 -1.59 17.46
C GLU A 299 1.76 -0.32 16.77
N LYS A 300 0.92 0.26 15.90
CA LYS A 300 1.32 1.45 15.13
C LYS A 300 1.53 2.66 16.01
N ILE A 301 0.66 2.87 17.01
CA ILE A 301 0.83 3.95 17.99
C ILE A 301 2.05 3.70 18.87
N ALA A 302 2.22 2.48 19.39
CA ALA A 302 3.42 2.10 20.13
C ALA A 302 4.71 2.44 19.37
N SER A 303 4.76 2.08 18.09
CA SER A 303 5.91 2.37 17.22
C SER A 303 6.11 3.86 16.93
N LEU A 304 5.03 4.63 16.72
CA LEU A 304 5.09 6.07 16.41
C LEU A 304 5.50 6.87 17.65
N MET A 305 5.00 6.50 18.80
CA MET A 305 5.32 7.14 20.09
C MET A 305 6.64 6.63 20.68
N GLY A 306 7.10 5.45 20.23
CA GLY A 306 8.32 4.81 20.72
C GLY A 306 8.17 4.27 22.14
N VAL A 307 6.96 3.89 22.51
CA VAL A 307 6.58 3.34 23.83
C VAL A 307 6.39 1.82 23.74
N LYS A 308 6.50 1.15 24.88
CA LYS A 308 6.36 -0.30 25.03
C LYS A 308 5.52 -0.63 26.25
N THR A 309 5.19 -1.89 26.42
CA THR A 309 4.59 -2.41 27.64
C THR A 309 5.40 -1.97 28.87
N GLY A 310 4.72 -1.40 29.86
CA GLY A 310 5.29 -0.83 31.08
C GLY A 310 5.64 0.64 31.03
N ASP A 311 5.58 1.28 29.86
CA ASP A 311 5.80 2.71 29.70
C ASP A 311 4.50 3.50 29.97
N MET A 312 4.61 4.83 30.07
CA MET A 312 3.47 5.74 30.15
C MET A 312 3.23 6.38 28.78
N LEU A 313 1.97 6.50 28.38
CA LEU A 313 1.53 7.23 27.18
C LEU A 313 0.80 8.50 27.63
N VAL A 314 1.12 9.63 27.01
CA VAL A 314 0.44 10.90 27.25
C VAL A 314 -0.59 11.13 26.15
N LEU A 315 -1.85 11.29 26.53
CA LEU A 315 -2.97 11.70 25.69
C LEU A 315 -3.24 13.18 25.89
N GLU A 316 -3.61 13.88 24.83
CA GLU A 316 -4.10 15.25 24.88
C GLU A 316 -5.62 15.24 24.64
N ASP A 317 -6.39 15.38 25.70
CA ASP A 317 -7.84 15.59 25.65
C ASP A 317 -8.15 17.10 25.58
N GLU A 318 -9.13 17.49 24.76
CA GLU A 318 -9.49 18.89 24.56
C GLU A 318 -10.02 19.58 25.84
N LYS A 319 -10.62 18.80 26.76
CA LYS A 319 -11.28 19.32 27.99
C LYS A 319 -10.47 19.08 29.24
N LEU A 320 -9.72 17.97 29.30
CA LEU A 320 -8.98 17.54 30.50
C LEU A 320 -7.49 17.88 30.43
N GLY A 321 -6.96 18.22 29.24
CA GLY A 321 -5.54 18.45 29.04
C GLY A 321 -4.74 17.16 28.87
N GLU A 322 -3.54 17.09 29.44
CA GLU A 322 -2.67 15.91 29.36
C GLU A 322 -3.12 14.83 30.36
N ILE A 323 -3.33 13.62 29.85
CA ILE A 323 -3.71 12.43 30.62
C ILE A 323 -2.59 11.40 30.48
N GLU A 324 -2.00 10.98 31.58
CA GLU A 324 -0.99 9.93 31.59
C GLU A 324 -1.65 8.54 31.75
N VAL A 325 -1.34 7.63 30.84
CA VAL A 325 -1.94 6.31 30.76
C VAL A 325 -0.84 5.24 30.79
N PRO A 326 -0.84 4.32 31.75
CA PRO A 326 0.08 3.19 31.79
C PRO A 326 -0.26 2.20 30.68
N ILE A 327 0.75 1.60 30.03
CA ILE A 327 0.60 0.63 28.94
C ILE A 327 0.78 -0.78 29.50
N ALA A 328 -0.27 -1.59 29.46
CA ALA A 328 -0.22 -3.02 29.86
C ALA A 328 0.21 -3.92 28.72
N ALA A 329 -0.25 -3.66 27.48
CA ALA A 329 0.08 -4.49 26.33
C ALA A 329 0.04 -3.69 25.01
N VAL A 330 0.66 -4.26 23.98
CA VAL A 330 0.62 -3.75 22.61
C VAL A 330 -0.03 -4.80 21.72
N THR A 331 -1.17 -4.45 21.10
CA THR A 331 -1.98 -5.40 20.33
C THR A 331 -1.86 -5.21 18.83
N GLU A 332 -2.04 -6.30 18.11
CA GLU A 332 -2.19 -6.33 16.64
C GLU A 332 -3.37 -5.46 16.21
N ASN A 333 -3.18 -4.63 15.19
CA ASN A 333 -4.24 -3.85 14.57
C ASN A 333 -3.79 -3.32 13.20
N TYR A 334 -4.74 -3.23 12.25
CA TYR A 334 -4.45 -2.85 10.87
C TYR A 334 -5.12 -1.56 10.42
N LEU A 335 -6.29 -1.24 10.97
CA LEU A 335 -7.08 -0.06 10.62
C LEU A 335 -7.24 0.86 11.83
N SER A 336 -7.09 2.15 11.59
CA SER A 336 -7.16 3.17 12.64
C SER A 336 -6.12 2.97 13.77
N HIS A 337 -6.24 3.72 14.83
CA HIS A 337 -5.37 3.65 16.00
C HIS A 337 -6.22 3.69 17.23
N TYR A 338 -6.11 2.67 18.07
CA TYR A 338 -6.93 2.54 19.26
C TYR A 338 -6.09 2.45 20.52
N ILE A 339 -6.70 2.91 21.61
CA ILE A 339 -6.27 2.74 22.99
C ILE A 339 -7.49 2.19 23.72
N TYR A 340 -7.34 1.03 24.32
CA TYR A 340 -8.40 0.34 25.04
C TYR A 340 -8.14 0.41 26.53
N MET A 341 -9.14 0.81 27.31
CA MET A 341 -9.08 0.90 28.77
C MET A 341 -10.29 0.23 29.40
N THR A 342 -10.14 -0.21 30.63
CA THR A 342 -11.28 -0.56 31.48
C THR A 342 -11.97 0.71 31.97
N PRO A 343 -13.28 0.65 32.37
CA PRO A 343 -13.96 1.78 33.00
C PRO A 343 -13.23 2.30 34.24
N ASP A 344 -12.73 1.40 35.10
CA ASP A 344 -12.01 1.75 36.33
C ASP A 344 -10.68 2.43 36.05
N LEU A 345 -9.93 1.97 35.01
CA LEU A 345 -8.68 2.62 34.58
C LEU A 345 -8.98 4.00 34.00
N TYR A 346 -10.05 4.14 33.22
CA TYR A 346 -10.46 5.42 32.65
C TYR A 346 -10.79 6.42 33.74
N GLU A 347 -11.62 6.03 34.74
CA GLU A 347 -11.96 6.87 35.88
C GLU A 347 -10.71 7.26 36.67
N LYS A 348 -9.79 6.34 36.88
CA LYS A 348 -8.54 6.59 37.62
C LYS A 348 -7.62 7.60 36.87
N CYS A 349 -7.57 7.54 35.55
CA CYS A 349 -6.71 8.42 34.74
C CYS A 349 -7.34 9.80 34.49
N THR A 350 -8.68 9.86 34.35
CA THR A 350 -9.39 11.08 33.94
C THR A 350 -10.13 11.77 35.09
N GLY A 351 -10.41 11.04 36.16
CA GLY A 351 -11.28 11.48 37.29
C GLY A 351 -12.76 11.54 36.92
N LYS A 352 -13.18 10.91 35.81
CA LYS A 352 -14.56 10.91 35.33
C LYS A 352 -15.03 9.49 35.07
N VAL A 353 -16.30 9.25 35.32
CA VAL A 353 -16.98 8.02 34.91
C VAL A 353 -17.19 8.07 33.39
N PRO A 354 -16.96 6.97 32.65
CA PRO A 354 -17.18 6.94 31.20
C PRO A 354 -18.66 7.15 30.85
N GLU A 355 -18.95 8.09 29.96
CA GLU A 355 -20.28 8.29 29.38
C GLU A 355 -20.33 7.53 28.05
N TYR A 356 -21.04 6.40 28.02
CA TYR A 356 -21.11 5.56 26.83
C TYR A 356 -21.86 6.27 25.69
N ASN A 357 -21.31 6.23 24.52
CA ASN A 357 -21.83 6.93 23.33
C ASN A 357 -21.93 6.04 22.09
N GLU A 358 -21.65 4.77 22.23
CA GLU A 358 -21.75 3.78 21.15
C GLU A 358 -22.26 2.44 21.68
N ILE A 359 -23.04 1.72 20.86
CA ILE A 359 -23.50 0.36 21.12
C ILE A 359 -22.88 -0.55 20.07
N MET A 360 -21.96 -1.41 20.46
CA MET A 360 -21.45 -2.49 19.61
C MET A 360 -22.38 -3.68 19.70
N PHE A 361 -22.72 -4.30 18.56
CA PHE A 361 -23.52 -5.51 18.57
C PHE A 361 -23.04 -6.55 17.56
N ARG A 362 -23.34 -7.81 17.87
CA ARG A 362 -23.20 -8.96 16.96
C ARG A 362 -24.58 -9.43 16.56
N ALA A 363 -24.77 -9.69 15.27
CA ALA A 363 -25.97 -10.30 14.77
C ALA A 363 -25.94 -11.82 14.96
N GLU A 364 -27.10 -12.47 14.94
CA GLU A 364 -27.22 -13.93 14.94
C GLU A 364 -26.49 -14.55 13.75
N ASP A 365 -25.87 -15.71 13.96
CA ASP A 365 -25.12 -16.45 12.95
C ASP A 365 -25.96 -16.72 11.70
N GLY A 366 -25.41 -16.40 10.54
CA GLY A 366 -26.10 -16.55 9.26
C GLY A 366 -26.88 -15.33 8.79
N THR A 367 -26.81 -14.20 9.50
CA THR A 367 -27.37 -12.92 9.06
C THR A 367 -26.56 -12.42 7.87
N ASP A 368 -27.21 -12.24 6.72
CA ASP A 368 -26.56 -11.67 5.55
C ASP A 368 -26.44 -10.14 5.65
N THR A 369 -25.59 -9.54 4.80
CA THR A 369 -25.35 -8.08 4.80
C THR A 369 -26.64 -7.29 4.62
N THR A 370 -27.58 -7.75 3.80
CA THR A 370 -28.86 -7.07 3.56
C THR A 370 -29.74 -7.08 4.82
N ALA A 371 -29.77 -8.20 5.53
CA ALA A 371 -30.52 -8.32 6.78
C ALA A 371 -29.87 -7.49 7.90
N LEU A 372 -28.54 -7.41 7.93
CA LEU A 372 -27.81 -6.56 8.87
C LEU A 372 -28.07 -5.07 8.60
N GLU A 373 -28.05 -4.65 7.34
CA GLU A 373 -28.40 -3.28 6.93
C GLU A 373 -29.85 -2.94 7.32
N ALA A 374 -30.79 -3.85 7.08
CA ALA A 374 -32.19 -3.66 7.46
C ALA A 374 -32.37 -3.56 9.00
N LEU A 375 -31.61 -4.35 9.74
CA LEU A 375 -31.58 -4.30 11.20
C LEU A 375 -31.09 -2.93 11.69
N GLY A 376 -29.96 -2.46 11.15
CA GLY A 376 -29.40 -1.16 11.50
C GLY A 376 -30.28 0.02 11.09
N GLN A 377 -30.98 -0.07 9.97
CA GLN A 377 -31.98 0.94 9.59
C GLN A 377 -33.14 0.98 10.59
N GLY A 378 -33.51 -0.16 11.18
CA GLY A 378 -34.47 -0.22 12.27
C GLY A 378 -34.02 0.59 13.48
N PHE A 379 -32.76 0.43 13.90
CA PHE A 379 -32.19 1.17 15.02
C PHE A 379 -32.03 2.67 14.75
N LEU A 380 -31.73 3.06 13.51
CA LEU A 380 -31.63 4.48 13.10
C LEU A 380 -33.00 5.23 13.13
N ASN A 381 -34.11 4.55 13.27
CA ASN A 381 -35.42 5.20 13.44
C ASN A 381 -35.69 5.62 14.89
N GLU A 382 -34.87 5.18 15.83
CA GLU A 382 -34.97 5.60 17.24
C GLU A 382 -34.27 6.97 17.43
N ASP A 383 -34.87 7.84 18.22
CA ASP A 383 -34.43 9.24 18.41
C ASP A 383 -33.01 9.37 18.97
N ALA A 384 -32.54 8.38 19.73
CA ALA A 384 -31.20 8.38 20.30
C ALA A 384 -30.10 7.88 19.36
N ALA A 385 -30.43 7.34 18.17
CA ALA A 385 -29.44 6.84 17.22
C ALA A 385 -29.05 7.92 16.21
N LEU A 386 -27.79 8.35 16.23
CA LEU A 386 -27.25 9.34 15.31
C LEU A 386 -26.81 8.72 13.97
N SER A 387 -26.09 7.62 14.04
CA SER A 387 -25.58 6.91 12.85
C SER A 387 -25.22 5.48 13.19
N ILE A 388 -24.97 4.64 12.15
CA ILE A 388 -24.51 3.29 12.31
C ILE A 388 -23.29 3.05 11.42
N SER A 389 -22.32 2.32 11.92
CA SER A 389 -21.11 1.91 11.21
C SER A 389 -21.06 0.38 11.16
N TYR A 390 -20.94 -0.19 9.97
CA TYR A 390 -20.82 -1.62 9.77
C TYR A 390 -19.35 -2.03 9.57
N THR A 391 -19.00 -3.21 10.04
CA THR A 391 -17.64 -3.80 9.88
C THR A 391 -17.55 -4.73 8.67
N THR A 392 -18.68 -5.11 8.07
CA THR A 392 -18.79 -6.00 6.90
C THR A 392 -18.82 -5.25 5.57
#